data_9614ef9810b58ff48aeedd6b35d347f1
#
_entry.id   9614ef9810b58ff48aeedd6b35d347f1
#
_cell.length_a   1.000
_cell.length_b   1.000
_cell.length_c   1.000
_cell.angle_alpha   90.00
_cell.angle_beta   90.00
_cell.angle_gamma   90.00
#
_symmetry.space_group_name_H-M   'P 1'
#
loop_
_entity.id
_entity.type
_entity.pdbx_description
1 polymer ?
#
loop_
_entity_poly.entity_id
_entity_poly.type
_entity_poly.pdbx_seq_one_letter_code
_entity_poly.pdbx_strand_id
1 'polypeptide(L)'
;MKNDYSVLALCTNLDVSPSGYYDWQKRNACPTARAGQTQALAQQIRKIHAQSRQTYGSPRIQMELRKDGRHHGRNRIARLMREEGLCGRQKGRHRVQTTESNHDEPIAPNRLAEAPKPTAPNQIWVGDITYIQTQEGWLYVAAILDLYSRRIVGWAMGQRIDTALVLQALGMAVLHRNPPPQLLFHSDRGVQYASADYRQALRQAGLVASMSRKGNCYDNASMESFWSTLKLELVYRRDFLSHRQAQTEIFNYLESFYNRQRSHSALSFQSPVDFELKNN
;
A
#
# COMPACT_ATOMS: atom_id res chain seq x y z
N MET A 1 50.94 -4.40 -0.75
CA MET A 1 51.45 -4.02 0.60
C MET A 1 51.70 -5.23 1.53
N LYS A 2 50.81 -6.23 1.67
CA LYS A 2 51.02 -7.37 2.59
C LYS A 2 52.16 -8.30 2.16
N ASN A 3 52.53 -8.30 0.88
CA ASN A 3 53.65 -9.10 0.34
C ASN A 3 55.01 -8.40 0.43
N ASP A 4 55.02 -7.09 0.68
CA ASP A 4 56.25 -6.27 0.63
C ASP A 4 56.73 -5.86 2.03
N TYR A 5 55.85 -5.93 3.05
CA TYR A 5 56.16 -5.51 4.41
C TYR A 5 55.66 -6.52 5.44
N SER A 6 56.40 -6.67 6.53
CA SER A 6 55.94 -7.53 7.63
C SER A 6 54.71 -6.95 8.31
N VAL A 7 53.81 -7.84 8.79
CA VAL A 7 52.59 -7.43 9.52
C VAL A 7 52.95 -6.55 10.73
N LEU A 8 54.07 -6.83 11.41
CA LEU A 8 54.54 -6.07 12.54
C LEU A 8 54.88 -4.62 12.13
N ALA A 9 55.64 -4.43 11.04
CA ALA A 9 55.97 -3.11 10.53
C ALA A 9 54.73 -2.30 10.12
N LEU A 10 53.73 -2.96 9.49
CA LEU A 10 52.49 -2.32 9.12
C LEU A 10 51.66 -1.93 10.35
N CYS A 11 51.60 -2.79 11.38
CA CYS A 11 50.92 -2.49 12.63
C CYS A 11 51.55 -1.30 13.36
N THR A 12 52.88 -1.23 13.39
CA THR A 12 53.59 -0.11 14.02
C THR A 12 53.34 1.20 13.30
N ASN A 13 53.37 1.21 11.95
CA ASN A 13 53.12 2.42 11.15
C ASN A 13 51.66 2.91 11.20
N LEU A 14 50.72 2.01 11.41
CA LEU A 14 49.29 2.34 11.48
C LEU A 14 48.79 2.52 12.93
N ASP A 15 49.65 2.45 13.92
CA ASP A 15 49.35 2.56 15.35
C ASP A 15 48.24 1.58 15.79
N VAL A 16 48.31 0.33 15.33
CA VAL A 16 47.40 -0.75 15.71
C VAL A 16 48.17 -1.89 16.38
N SER A 17 47.59 -2.52 17.40
CA SER A 17 48.26 -3.65 18.06
C SER A 17 48.34 -4.86 17.14
N PRO A 18 49.46 -5.59 17.04
CA PRO A 18 49.56 -6.84 16.29
C PRO A 18 48.55 -7.89 16.74
N SER A 19 48.28 -8.01 18.05
CA SER A 19 47.25 -8.90 18.58
C SER A 19 45.86 -8.53 18.07
N GLY A 20 45.52 -7.24 18.06
CA GLY A 20 44.25 -6.74 17.49
C GLY A 20 44.09 -7.08 16.01
N TYR A 21 45.16 -6.98 15.23
CA TYR A 21 45.20 -7.38 13.82
C TYR A 21 44.94 -8.88 13.64
N TYR A 22 45.65 -9.75 14.38
CA TYR A 22 45.45 -11.19 14.26
C TYR A 22 44.08 -11.65 14.77
N ASP A 23 43.56 -11.03 15.82
CA ASP A 23 42.19 -11.27 16.29
C ASP A 23 41.15 -10.84 15.27
N TRP A 24 41.35 -9.71 14.59
CA TRP A 24 40.51 -9.27 13.49
C TRP A 24 40.57 -10.26 12.31
N GLN A 25 41.76 -10.70 11.93
CA GLN A 25 41.96 -11.67 10.85
C GLN A 25 41.27 -13.02 11.18
N LYS A 26 41.44 -13.51 12.42
CA LYS A 26 40.79 -14.74 12.89
C LYS A 26 39.27 -14.61 12.88
N ARG A 27 38.71 -13.48 13.31
CA ARG A 27 37.28 -13.21 13.27
C ARG A 27 36.72 -13.12 11.85
N ASN A 28 37.49 -12.61 10.91
CA ASN A 28 37.08 -12.58 9.50
C ASN A 28 37.14 -13.96 8.84
N ALA A 29 38.11 -14.79 9.21
CA ALA A 29 38.25 -16.15 8.68
C ALA A 29 37.20 -17.12 9.26
N CYS A 30 36.85 -16.96 10.54
CA CYS A 30 35.83 -17.76 11.22
C CYS A 30 34.79 -16.84 11.91
N PRO A 31 33.73 -16.46 11.23
CA PRO A 31 32.67 -15.62 11.82
C PRO A 31 32.10 -16.27 13.09
N THR A 32 31.94 -15.48 14.14
CA THR A 32 31.31 -15.93 15.39
C THR A 32 29.88 -16.38 15.13
N ALA A 33 29.33 -17.29 15.96
CA ALA A 33 27.93 -17.70 15.88
C ALA A 33 26.96 -16.51 15.85
N ARG A 34 27.28 -15.43 16.58
CA ARG A 34 26.54 -14.17 16.57
C ARG A 34 26.61 -13.44 15.22
N ALA A 35 27.76 -13.46 14.56
CA ALA A 35 27.91 -12.87 13.23
C ALA A 35 27.11 -13.65 12.19
N GLY A 36 27.15 -14.99 12.24
CA GLY A 36 26.33 -15.86 11.39
C GLY A 36 24.83 -15.63 11.58
N GLN A 37 24.35 -15.53 12.83
CA GLN A 37 22.94 -15.18 13.11
C GLN A 37 22.55 -13.79 12.58
N THR A 38 23.46 -12.83 12.64
CA THR A 38 23.21 -11.47 12.13
C THR A 38 23.13 -11.46 10.62
N GLN A 39 24.01 -12.20 9.95
CA GLN A 39 24.00 -12.35 8.49
C GLN A 39 22.73 -13.07 8.01
N ALA A 40 22.32 -14.14 8.69
CA ALA A 40 21.08 -14.85 8.38
C ALA A 40 19.86 -13.93 8.53
N LEU A 41 19.79 -13.12 9.58
CA LEU A 41 18.73 -12.12 9.76
C LEU A 41 18.75 -11.05 8.66
N ALA A 42 19.93 -10.54 8.28
CA ALA A 42 20.05 -9.57 7.18
C ALA A 42 19.54 -10.14 5.85
N GLN A 43 19.85 -11.41 5.53
CA GLN A 43 19.33 -12.09 4.35
C GLN A 43 17.80 -12.17 4.35
N GLN A 44 17.19 -12.46 5.50
CA GLN A 44 15.72 -12.50 5.63
C GLN A 44 15.10 -11.14 5.46
N ILE A 45 15.69 -10.11 6.06
CA ILE A 45 15.26 -8.71 5.88
C ILE A 45 15.28 -8.34 4.41
N ARG A 46 16.35 -8.68 3.66
CA ARG A 46 16.43 -8.46 2.22
C ARG A 46 15.33 -9.19 1.45
N LYS A 47 15.08 -10.46 1.79
CA LYS A 47 14.01 -11.25 1.16
C LYS A 47 12.63 -10.63 1.37
N ILE A 48 12.27 -10.30 2.61
CA ILE A 48 10.98 -9.66 2.94
C ILE A 48 10.86 -8.29 2.25
N HIS A 49 11.94 -7.50 2.26
CA HIS A 49 11.96 -6.19 1.59
C HIS A 49 11.75 -6.32 0.07
N ALA A 50 12.39 -7.29 -0.58
CA ALA A 50 12.18 -7.57 -2.01
C ALA A 50 10.75 -8.04 -2.30
N GLN A 51 10.20 -8.97 -1.53
CA GLN A 51 8.83 -9.48 -1.66
C GLN A 51 7.78 -8.38 -1.45
N SER A 52 8.06 -7.42 -0.59
CA SER A 52 7.20 -6.25 -0.35
C SER A 52 7.38 -5.14 -1.39
N ARG A 53 7.87 -5.43 -2.57
CA ARG A 53 8.17 -4.46 -3.64
C ARG A 53 9.11 -3.34 -3.18
N GLN A 54 10.00 -3.62 -2.23
CA GLN A 54 10.94 -2.67 -1.65
C GLN A 54 10.26 -1.46 -0.97
N THR A 55 9.12 -1.68 -0.32
CA THR A 55 8.33 -0.62 0.30
C THR A 55 8.30 -0.68 1.82
N TYR A 56 8.55 -1.87 2.42
CA TYR A 56 8.45 -2.04 3.85
C TYR A 56 9.61 -1.41 4.61
N GLY A 57 9.27 -0.64 5.64
CA GLY A 57 10.22 -0.20 6.68
C GLY A 57 10.29 -1.19 7.83
N SER A 58 11.16 -0.90 8.81
CA SER A 58 11.44 -1.78 9.95
C SER A 58 10.20 -2.25 10.73
N PRO A 59 9.10 -1.45 10.91
CA PRO A 59 7.91 -1.96 11.61
C PRO A 59 7.21 -3.10 10.88
N ARG A 60 7.03 -2.98 9.55
CA ARG A 60 6.39 -4.04 8.75
C ARG A 60 7.29 -5.27 8.62
N ILE A 61 8.59 -5.09 8.40
CA ILE A 61 9.56 -6.19 8.37
C ILE A 61 9.57 -6.94 9.71
N GLN A 62 9.49 -6.24 10.85
CA GLN A 62 9.40 -6.86 12.15
C GLN A 62 8.17 -7.77 12.26
N MET A 63 7.02 -7.31 11.77
CA MET A 63 5.78 -8.08 11.83
C MET A 63 5.81 -9.31 10.91
N GLU A 64 6.40 -9.18 9.72
CA GLU A 64 6.60 -10.34 8.83
C GLU A 64 7.52 -11.40 9.48
N LEU A 65 8.63 -10.98 10.09
CA LEU A 65 9.51 -11.89 10.83
C LEU A 65 8.78 -12.57 12.02
N ARG A 66 7.87 -11.86 12.70
CA ARG A 66 7.07 -12.43 13.79
C ARG A 66 6.07 -13.48 13.31
N LYS A 67 5.48 -13.33 12.12
CA LYS A 67 4.61 -14.34 11.52
C LYS A 67 5.36 -15.68 11.31
N ASP A 68 6.67 -15.60 11.03
CA ASP A 68 7.57 -16.75 10.91
C ASP A 68 8.14 -17.23 12.28
N GLY A 69 7.58 -16.78 13.40
CA GLY A 69 8.03 -17.14 14.75
C GLY A 69 9.35 -16.50 15.19
N ARG A 70 9.83 -15.47 14.48
CA ARG A 70 11.13 -14.83 14.72
C ARG A 70 10.97 -13.50 15.43
N HIS A 71 11.38 -13.45 16.69
CA HIS A 71 11.23 -12.28 17.54
C HIS A 71 12.52 -11.44 17.59
N HIS A 72 12.54 -10.33 16.85
CA HIS A 72 13.65 -9.38 16.83
C HIS A 72 13.19 -7.97 17.19
N GLY A 73 14.04 -7.23 17.91
CA GLY A 73 13.77 -5.83 18.26
C GLY A 73 13.79 -4.93 17.01
N ARG A 74 12.85 -3.97 16.95
CA ARG A 74 12.72 -3.02 15.84
C ARG A 74 14.01 -2.26 15.55
N ASN A 75 14.74 -1.84 16.58
CA ASN A 75 15.99 -1.09 16.43
C ASN A 75 17.09 -1.94 15.78
N ARG A 76 17.17 -3.25 16.10
CA ARG A 76 18.11 -4.17 15.44
C ARG A 76 17.78 -4.32 13.95
N ILE A 77 16.51 -4.47 13.61
CA ILE A 77 16.06 -4.54 12.21
C ILE A 77 16.37 -3.23 11.48
N ALA A 78 16.04 -2.08 12.08
CA ALA A 78 16.29 -0.77 11.47
C ALA A 78 17.80 -0.51 11.23
N ARG A 79 18.67 -0.96 12.15
CA ARG A 79 20.11 -0.88 11.97
C ARG A 79 20.58 -1.74 10.79
N LEU A 80 20.17 -3.02 10.74
CA LEU A 80 20.52 -3.91 9.64
C LEU A 80 20.00 -3.41 8.29
N MET A 81 18.78 -2.88 8.24
CA MET A 81 18.27 -2.25 7.02
C MET A 81 19.17 -1.11 6.54
N ARG A 82 19.65 -0.28 7.47
CA ARG A 82 20.55 0.84 7.13
C ARG A 82 21.91 0.34 6.63
N GLU A 83 22.49 -0.66 7.30
CA GLU A 83 23.74 -1.31 6.90
C GLU A 83 23.64 -1.93 5.48
N GLU A 84 22.46 -2.44 5.12
CA GLU A 84 22.15 -3.03 3.82
C GLU A 84 21.64 -2.01 2.78
N GLY A 85 21.58 -0.71 3.11
CA GLY A 85 21.06 0.33 2.21
C GLY A 85 19.55 0.22 1.93
N LEU A 86 18.80 -0.51 2.77
CA LEU A 86 17.36 -0.72 2.59
C LEU A 86 16.57 0.36 3.31
N CYS A 87 15.59 0.96 2.61
CA CYS A 87 14.72 1.97 3.20
C CYS A 87 13.24 1.68 2.91
N GLY A 88 12.39 1.95 3.90
CA GLY A 88 10.94 1.96 3.72
C GLY A 88 10.48 3.24 3.03
N ARG A 89 9.34 3.17 2.35
CA ARG A 89 8.73 4.35 1.72
C ARG A 89 7.89 5.12 2.73
N GLN A 90 8.05 6.42 2.73
CA GLN A 90 7.28 7.35 3.57
C GLN A 90 6.43 8.27 2.68
N LYS A 91 5.25 8.65 3.20
CA LYS A 91 4.32 9.55 2.52
C LYS A 91 4.92 10.95 2.44
N GLY A 92 5.17 11.45 1.23
CA GLY A 92 5.45 12.87 0.97
C GLY A 92 4.17 13.71 1.04
N ARG A 93 4.31 15.03 1.22
CA ARG A 93 3.17 15.97 1.13
C ARG A 93 2.91 16.29 -0.35
N HIS A 94 1.98 15.57 -0.98
CA HIS A 94 1.40 15.97 -2.27
C HIS A 94 -0.09 16.21 -2.10
N ARG A 95 -0.54 17.39 -2.53
CA ARG A 95 -1.96 17.77 -2.52
C ARG A 95 -2.34 18.04 -3.98
N VAL A 96 -3.19 17.23 -4.53
CA VAL A 96 -3.78 17.44 -5.86
C VAL A 96 -5.29 17.40 -5.68
N GLN A 97 -5.99 18.40 -6.23
CA GLN A 97 -7.45 18.49 -6.20
C GLN A 97 -7.98 18.11 -7.58
N THR A 98 -8.88 17.13 -7.64
CA THR A 98 -9.33 16.48 -8.88
C THR A 98 -10.84 16.41 -9.05
N THR A 99 -11.62 16.88 -8.08
CA THR A 99 -13.06 16.73 -8.06
C THR A 99 -13.73 17.97 -8.60
N GLU A 100 -14.45 17.85 -9.71
CA GLU A 100 -15.40 18.86 -10.16
C GLU A 100 -16.72 18.67 -9.41
N SER A 101 -16.92 19.45 -8.37
CA SER A 101 -18.09 19.40 -7.50
C SER A 101 -19.12 20.51 -7.77
N ASN A 102 -18.98 21.25 -8.88
CA ASN A 102 -19.84 22.35 -9.24
C ASN A 102 -20.76 21.94 -10.39
N HIS A 103 -21.84 21.22 -10.05
CA HIS A 103 -22.83 20.72 -10.99
C HIS A 103 -24.23 20.72 -10.33
N ASP A 104 -25.30 20.68 -11.15
CA ASP A 104 -26.70 20.75 -10.71
C ASP A 104 -27.32 19.36 -10.36
N GLU A 105 -26.54 18.28 -10.43
CA GLU A 105 -27.02 16.95 -10.09
C GLU A 105 -27.34 16.83 -8.58
N PRO A 106 -28.39 16.04 -8.22
CA PRO A 106 -28.79 15.84 -6.83
C PRO A 106 -27.67 15.22 -5.97
N ILE A 107 -27.37 15.84 -4.84
CA ILE A 107 -26.37 15.37 -3.88
C ILE A 107 -27.03 14.55 -2.77
N ALA A 108 -26.55 13.34 -2.54
CA ALA A 108 -27.00 12.51 -1.43
C ALA A 108 -26.54 13.08 -0.06
N PRO A 109 -27.33 12.90 1.01
CA PRO A 109 -26.92 13.33 2.35
C PRO A 109 -25.66 12.55 2.80
N ASN A 110 -24.82 13.17 3.63
CA ASN A 110 -23.65 12.53 4.20
C ASN A 110 -24.06 11.59 5.36
N ARG A 111 -24.39 10.36 5.02
CA ARG A 111 -24.75 9.32 5.99
C ARG A 111 -23.53 8.68 6.65
N LEU A 112 -22.36 8.77 6.02
CA LEU A 112 -21.12 8.18 6.57
C LEU A 112 -20.69 8.89 7.87
N ALA A 113 -20.93 10.19 7.98
CA ALA A 113 -20.57 10.95 9.18
C ALA A 113 -21.29 10.47 10.45
N GLU A 114 -22.50 9.89 10.30
CA GLU A 114 -23.33 9.38 11.39
C GLU A 114 -23.31 7.85 11.50
N ALA A 115 -22.71 7.18 10.52
CA ALA A 115 -22.66 5.72 10.50
C ALA A 115 -21.68 5.19 11.56
N PRO A 116 -22.03 4.10 12.26
CA PRO A 116 -21.11 3.42 13.14
C PRO A 116 -19.94 2.84 12.34
N LYS A 117 -18.81 2.61 13.02
CA LYS A 117 -17.70 1.90 12.37
C LYS A 117 -18.15 0.51 11.93
N PRO A 118 -17.81 0.08 10.70
CA PRO A 118 -18.21 -1.23 10.22
C PRO A 118 -17.57 -2.33 11.07
N THR A 119 -18.35 -3.34 11.41
CA THR A 119 -17.97 -4.52 12.21
C THR A 119 -17.83 -5.78 11.37
N ALA A 120 -18.28 -5.74 10.11
CA ALA A 120 -18.20 -6.82 9.15
C ALA A 120 -17.97 -6.29 7.73
N PRO A 121 -17.49 -7.13 6.80
CA PRO A 121 -17.37 -6.74 5.40
C PRO A 121 -18.73 -6.41 4.79
N ASN A 122 -18.73 -5.61 3.73
CA ASN A 122 -19.90 -5.23 2.96
C ASN A 122 -20.99 -4.46 3.74
N GLN A 123 -20.59 -3.72 4.78
CA GLN A 123 -21.45 -2.75 5.46
C GLN A 123 -21.31 -1.35 4.87
N ILE A 124 -20.07 -0.92 4.63
CA ILE A 124 -19.77 0.41 4.09
C ILE A 124 -18.68 0.28 3.02
N TRP A 125 -18.99 0.72 1.81
CA TRP A 125 -18.03 0.89 0.74
C TRP A 125 -17.77 2.36 0.48
N VAL A 126 -16.54 2.68 0.12
CA VAL A 126 -16.15 4.03 -0.32
C VAL A 126 -15.56 3.99 -1.72
N GLY A 127 -16.03 4.87 -2.59
CA GLY A 127 -15.59 4.99 -3.97
C GLY A 127 -14.88 6.30 -4.24
N ASP A 128 -13.88 6.28 -5.12
CA ASP A 128 -13.16 7.47 -5.55
C ASP A 128 -12.43 7.22 -6.88
N ILE A 129 -12.04 8.29 -7.56
CA ILE A 129 -11.30 8.25 -8.82
C ILE A 129 -9.94 8.91 -8.62
N THR A 130 -8.91 8.31 -9.21
CA THR A 130 -7.60 8.95 -9.36
C THR A 130 -7.16 8.92 -10.80
N TYR A 131 -6.10 9.67 -11.11
CA TYR A 131 -5.47 9.65 -12.42
C TYR A 131 -3.99 9.35 -12.31
N ILE A 132 -3.45 8.73 -13.34
CA ILE A 132 -2.08 8.26 -13.46
C ILE A 132 -1.54 8.73 -14.79
N GLN A 133 -0.41 9.40 -14.77
CA GLN A 133 0.23 9.88 -15.98
C GLN A 133 0.94 8.72 -16.69
N THR A 134 0.74 8.66 -18.01
CA THR A 134 1.48 7.80 -18.92
C THR A 134 2.00 8.64 -20.10
N GLN A 135 2.88 8.09 -20.93
CA GLN A 135 3.32 8.81 -22.13
C GLN A 135 2.20 8.95 -23.18
N GLU A 136 1.16 8.10 -23.12
CA GLU A 136 -0.04 8.17 -23.97
C GLU A 136 -1.12 9.10 -23.40
N GLY A 137 -0.85 9.81 -22.29
CA GLY A 137 -1.80 10.69 -21.61
C GLY A 137 -2.29 10.14 -20.27
N TRP A 138 -3.42 10.68 -19.79
CA TRP A 138 -3.97 10.30 -18.48
C TRP A 138 -4.71 8.97 -18.54
N LEU A 139 -4.41 8.08 -17.60
CA LEU A 139 -5.19 6.90 -17.29
C LEU A 139 -5.97 7.18 -16.00
N TYR A 140 -7.30 7.10 -16.06
CA TYR A 140 -8.18 7.25 -14.90
C TYR A 140 -8.44 5.89 -14.27
N VAL A 141 -8.47 5.86 -12.95
CA VAL A 141 -8.71 4.65 -12.17
C VAL A 141 -9.79 4.94 -11.15
N ALA A 142 -10.97 4.30 -11.29
CA ALA A 142 -11.98 4.26 -10.26
C ALA A 142 -11.75 3.03 -9.38
N ALA A 143 -11.90 3.17 -8.06
CA ALA A 143 -11.81 2.04 -7.15
C ALA A 143 -12.85 2.15 -6.02
N ILE A 144 -13.28 1.00 -5.53
CA ILE A 144 -14.21 0.85 -4.42
C ILE A 144 -13.50 0.05 -3.32
N LEU A 145 -13.47 0.61 -2.12
CA LEU A 145 -12.81 0.06 -0.96
C LEU A 145 -13.84 -0.28 0.12
N ASP A 146 -13.78 -1.48 0.65
CA ASP A 146 -14.52 -1.89 1.84
C ASP A 146 -13.88 -1.27 3.09
N LEU A 147 -14.65 -0.50 3.85
CA LEU A 147 -14.11 0.23 5.02
C LEU A 147 -13.71 -0.69 6.18
N TYR A 148 -14.32 -1.86 6.31
CA TYR A 148 -13.97 -2.82 7.34
C TYR A 148 -12.61 -3.45 7.11
N SER A 149 -12.44 -4.04 5.94
CA SER A 149 -11.25 -4.83 5.59
C SER A 149 -10.16 -4.06 4.85
N ARG A 150 -10.45 -2.84 4.40
CA ARG A 150 -9.59 -2.07 3.51
C ARG A 150 -9.34 -2.75 2.15
N ARG A 151 -10.12 -3.75 1.82
CA ARG A 151 -10.03 -4.47 0.56
C ARG A 151 -10.57 -3.63 -0.58
N ILE A 152 -9.87 -3.61 -1.70
CA ILE A 152 -10.41 -3.10 -2.96
C ILE A 152 -11.32 -4.19 -3.51
N VAL A 153 -12.61 -3.90 -3.55
CA VAL A 153 -13.68 -4.85 -3.94
C VAL A 153 -14.13 -4.68 -5.38
N GLY A 154 -13.89 -3.49 -5.96
CA GLY A 154 -14.16 -3.20 -7.36
C GLY A 154 -13.25 -2.11 -7.87
N TRP A 155 -12.91 -2.16 -9.14
CA TRP A 155 -12.09 -1.15 -9.81
C TRP A 155 -12.33 -1.17 -11.33
N ALA A 156 -12.08 -0.05 -11.97
CA ALA A 156 -12.06 0.08 -13.42
C ALA A 156 -10.97 1.08 -13.85
N MET A 157 -10.49 0.94 -15.08
CA MET A 157 -9.49 1.82 -15.66
C MET A 157 -9.90 2.27 -17.05
N GLY A 158 -9.77 3.56 -17.36
CA GLY A 158 -10.20 4.13 -18.62
C GLY A 158 -9.42 5.38 -19.01
N GLN A 159 -9.57 5.79 -20.27
CA GLN A 159 -8.95 7.02 -20.80
C GLN A 159 -9.81 8.27 -20.58
N ARG A 160 -11.02 8.11 -20.05
CA ARG A 160 -11.95 9.18 -19.75
C ARG A 160 -12.44 9.08 -18.31
N ILE A 161 -12.70 10.25 -17.72
CA ILE A 161 -13.32 10.36 -16.41
C ILE A 161 -14.83 10.57 -16.61
N ASP A 162 -15.55 9.49 -16.80
CA ASP A 162 -16.99 9.49 -17.09
C ASP A 162 -17.78 8.57 -16.15
N THR A 163 -19.11 8.59 -16.28
CA THR A 163 -20.01 7.74 -15.50
C THR A 163 -19.80 6.25 -15.80
N ALA A 164 -19.41 5.89 -17.03
CA ALA A 164 -19.15 4.50 -17.40
C ALA A 164 -18.01 3.89 -16.60
N LEU A 165 -16.96 4.68 -16.30
CA LEU A 165 -15.82 4.24 -15.49
C LEU A 165 -16.27 3.81 -14.08
N VAL A 166 -17.06 4.63 -13.39
CA VAL A 166 -17.53 4.33 -12.04
C VAL A 166 -18.58 3.21 -12.01
N LEU A 167 -19.42 3.11 -13.05
CA LEU A 167 -20.36 2.00 -13.21
C LEU A 167 -19.67 0.66 -13.40
N GLN A 168 -18.57 0.59 -14.16
CA GLN A 168 -17.77 -0.62 -14.31
C GLN A 168 -17.16 -1.06 -12.98
N ALA A 169 -16.60 -0.12 -12.20
CA ALA A 169 -16.07 -0.42 -10.88
C ALA A 169 -17.17 -0.93 -9.92
N LEU A 170 -18.35 -0.32 -9.95
CA LEU A 170 -19.52 -0.74 -9.15
C LEU A 170 -19.99 -2.13 -9.57
N GLY A 171 -20.15 -2.37 -10.86
CA GLY A 171 -20.57 -3.66 -11.40
C GLY A 171 -19.63 -4.80 -10.98
N MET A 172 -18.32 -4.56 -11.06
CA MET A 172 -17.31 -5.51 -10.56
C MET A 172 -17.49 -5.79 -9.06
N ALA A 173 -17.64 -4.74 -8.24
CA ALA A 173 -17.81 -4.89 -6.79
C ALA A 173 -19.07 -5.67 -6.44
N VAL A 174 -20.21 -5.34 -7.05
CA VAL A 174 -21.49 -6.02 -6.82
C VAL A 174 -21.42 -7.49 -7.24
N LEU A 175 -20.85 -7.77 -8.42
CA LEU A 175 -20.71 -9.14 -8.92
C LEU A 175 -19.84 -10.02 -8.00
N HIS A 176 -18.71 -9.49 -7.54
CA HIS A 176 -17.76 -10.27 -6.74
C HIS A 176 -18.16 -10.40 -5.27
N ARG A 177 -18.90 -9.44 -4.73
CA ARG A 177 -19.18 -9.39 -3.29
C ARG A 177 -20.62 -9.78 -2.95
N ASN A 178 -21.54 -9.72 -3.91
CA ASN A 178 -22.98 -9.94 -3.69
C ASN A 178 -23.43 -9.25 -2.38
N PRO A 179 -23.33 -7.92 -2.28
CA PRO A 179 -23.49 -7.21 -1.02
C PRO A 179 -24.93 -7.33 -0.50
N PRO A 180 -25.12 -7.34 0.83
CA PRO A 180 -26.46 -7.31 1.39
C PRO A 180 -27.16 -5.99 1.04
N PRO A 181 -28.51 -5.99 0.96
CA PRO A 181 -29.26 -4.74 0.84
C PRO A 181 -28.91 -3.76 1.97
N GLN A 182 -29.06 -2.46 1.69
CA GLN A 182 -28.76 -1.36 2.62
C GLN A 182 -27.27 -1.13 2.91
N LEU A 183 -26.33 -1.79 2.19
CA LEU A 183 -24.93 -1.40 2.24
C LEU A 183 -24.80 0.09 1.92
N LEU A 184 -24.06 0.83 2.76
CA LEU A 184 -23.79 2.25 2.57
C LEU A 184 -22.66 2.44 1.55
N PHE A 185 -22.97 3.07 0.42
CA PHE A 185 -21.98 3.47 -0.58
C PHE A 185 -21.68 4.95 -0.46
N HIS A 186 -20.44 5.30 -0.12
CA HIS A 186 -20.01 6.69 0.03
C HIS A 186 -19.02 7.10 -1.04
N SER A 187 -19.18 8.31 -1.59
CA SER A 187 -18.27 8.90 -2.57
C SER A 187 -18.07 10.41 -2.30
N ASP A 188 -17.20 11.02 -3.06
CA ASP A 188 -17.18 12.47 -3.19
C ASP A 188 -18.40 12.97 -3.98
N ARG A 189 -18.46 14.30 -4.23
CA ARG A 189 -19.53 14.94 -5.01
C ARG A 189 -19.20 15.04 -6.51
N GLY A 190 -18.34 14.19 -7.03
CA GLY A 190 -18.04 14.19 -8.46
C GLY A 190 -19.29 13.92 -9.29
N VAL A 191 -19.45 14.62 -10.41
CA VAL A 191 -20.61 14.49 -11.33
C VAL A 191 -20.86 13.05 -11.74
N GLN A 192 -19.82 12.22 -11.83
CA GLN A 192 -19.91 10.80 -12.18
C GLN A 192 -20.72 10.00 -11.17
N TYR A 193 -20.52 10.28 -9.87
CA TYR A 193 -21.28 9.63 -8.78
C TYR A 193 -22.66 10.23 -8.56
N ALA A 194 -22.85 11.51 -8.91
CA ALA A 194 -24.13 12.19 -8.82
C ALA A 194 -25.08 11.89 -10.01
N SER A 195 -24.58 11.33 -11.11
CA SER A 195 -25.34 11.07 -12.33
C SER A 195 -26.57 10.19 -12.09
N ALA A 196 -27.60 10.38 -12.92
CA ALA A 196 -28.84 9.60 -12.84
C ALA A 196 -28.60 8.09 -12.99
N ASP A 197 -27.71 7.71 -13.92
CA ASP A 197 -27.37 6.31 -14.21
C ASP A 197 -26.68 5.66 -13.00
N TYR A 198 -25.74 6.35 -12.37
CA TYR A 198 -25.06 5.81 -11.19
C TYR A 198 -26.01 5.65 -10.00
N ARG A 199 -26.88 6.64 -9.77
CA ARG A 199 -27.92 6.56 -8.73
C ARG A 199 -28.90 5.40 -8.99
N GLN A 200 -29.24 5.16 -10.26
CA GLN A 200 -30.08 4.02 -10.64
C GLN A 200 -29.37 2.69 -10.38
N ALA A 201 -28.10 2.57 -10.75
CA ALA A 201 -27.30 1.36 -10.49
C ALA A 201 -27.18 1.05 -8.99
N LEU A 202 -26.97 2.05 -8.14
CA LEU A 202 -26.97 1.86 -6.68
C LEU A 202 -28.31 1.33 -6.17
N ARG A 203 -29.45 1.92 -6.62
CA ARG A 203 -30.80 1.45 -6.24
C ARG A 203 -31.05 0.02 -6.69
N GLN A 204 -30.68 -0.33 -7.92
CA GLN A 204 -30.82 -1.70 -8.45
C GLN A 204 -30.02 -2.73 -7.67
N ALA A 205 -28.83 -2.34 -7.18
CA ALA A 205 -28.01 -3.16 -6.30
C ALA A 205 -28.45 -3.13 -4.83
N GLY A 206 -29.52 -2.40 -4.47
CA GLY A 206 -29.99 -2.28 -3.09
C GLY A 206 -29.09 -1.46 -2.18
N LEU A 207 -28.20 -0.63 -2.74
CA LEU A 207 -27.22 0.17 -2.00
C LEU A 207 -27.78 1.56 -1.65
N VAL A 208 -27.35 2.08 -0.50
CA VAL A 208 -27.72 3.41 -0.01
C VAL A 208 -26.65 4.43 -0.33
N ALA A 209 -26.97 5.44 -1.12
CA ALA A 209 -26.04 6.50 -1.49
C ALA A 209 -25.72 7.44 -0.31
N SER A 210 -24.45 7.83 -0.23
CA SER A 210 -23.92 8.85 0.67
C SER A 210 -22.84 9.66 -0.04
N MET A 211 -22.79 10.97 0.17
CA MET A 211 -21.78 11.83 -0.43
C MET A 211 -21.12 12.74 0.61
N SER A 212 -19.83 12.99 0.44
CA SER A 212 -19.04 13.89 1.29
C SER A 212 -19.63 15.30 1.33
N ARG A 213 -19.36 16.03 2.40
CA ARG A 213 -19.64 17.48 2.45
C ARG A 213 -18.68 18.25 1.52
N LYS A 214 -19.12 19.40 1.00
CA LYS A 214 -18.29 20.25 0.14
C LYS A 214 -17.03 20.67 0.92
N GLY A 215 -15.86 20.36 0.37
CA GLY A 215 -14.57 20.75 0.94
C GLY A 215 -14.10 19.93 2.17
N ASN A 216 -14.83 18.89 2.57
CA ASN A 216 -14.40 18.06 3.70
C ASN A 216 -13.71 16.77 3.22
N CYS A 217 -12.38 16.78 3.23
CA CYS A 217 -11.55 15.64 2.85
C CYS A 217 -11.56 14.49 3.88
N TYR A 218 -12.01 14.73 5.11
CA TYR A 218 -12.03 13.69 6.17
C TYR A 218 -13.04 12.59 5.88
N ASP A 219 -14.10 12.91 5.14
CA ASP A 219 -15.17 11.96 4.83
C ASP A 219 -14.68 10.83 3.88
N ASN A 220 -13.59 11.04 3.12
CA ASN A 220 -13.00 10.03 2.21
C ASN A 220 -11.53 9.68 2.55
N ALA A 221 -11.09 9.89 3.79
CA ALA A 221 -9.70 9.71 4.22
C ALA A 221 -9.15 8.30 3.93
N SER A 222 -10.02 7.29 3.88
CA SER A 222 -9.62 5.91 3.59
C SER A 222 -9.19 5.74 2.14
N MET A 223 -9.92 6.33 1.19
CA MET A 223 -9.55 6.33 -0.22
C MET A 223 -8.33 7.20 -0.50
N GLU A 224 -8.23 8.38 0.14
CA GLU A 224 -7.03 9.21 0.04
C GLU A 224 -5.76 8.46 0.53
N SER A 225 -5.89 7.72 1.62
CA SER A 225 -4.82 6.88 2.15
C SER A 225 -4.45 5.76 1.18
N PHE A 226 -5.44 5.12 0.55
CA PHE A 226 -5.23 4.10 -0.46
C PHE A 226 -4.51 4.66 -1.70
N TRP A 227 -5.02 5.77 -2.28
CA TRP A 227 -4.39 6.41 -3.44
C TRP A 227 -2.96 6.86 -3.18
N SER A 228 -2.73 7.48 -2.02
CA SER A 228 -1.38 7.83 -1.58
C SER A 228 -0.46 6.60 -1.54
N THR A 229 -0.97 5.47 -1.06
CA THR A 229 -0.22 4.21 -0.99
C THR A 229 0.08 3.67 -2.37
N LEU A 230 -0.91 3.58 -3.26
CA LEU A 230 -0.74 3.16 -4.65
C LEU A 230 0.29 4.03 -5.38
N LYS A 231 0.14 5.35 -5.26
CA LYS A 231 1.05 6.31 -5.91
C LYS A 231 2.48 6.18 -5.40
N LEU A 232 2.67 6.06 -4.09
CA LEU A 232 3.98 5.95 -3.48
C LEU A 232 4.68 4.60 -3.75
N GLU A 233 3.91 3.52 -3.73
CA GLU A 233 4.45 2.16 -3.84
C GLU A 233 4.59 1.68 -5.28
N LEU A 234 3.83 2.25 -6.23
CA LEU A 234 3.86 1.88 -7.64
C LEU A 234 4.12 3.07 -8.56
N VAL A 235 3.23 4.07 -8.58
CA VAL A 235 3.17 5.06 -9.66
C VAL A 235 4.41 5.94 -9.72
N TYR A 236 4.85 6.52 -8.58
CA TYR A 236 6.02 7.41 -8.54
C TYR A 236 7.37 6.71 -8.68
N ARG A 237 7.36 5.42 -8.98
CA ARG A 237 8.56 4.60 -9.15
C ARG A 237 8.79 4.17 -10.59
N ARG A 238 7.90 4.54 -11.49
CA ARG A 238 7.90 4.10 -12.88
C ARG A 238 7.39 5.19 -13.80
N ASP A 239 8.00 5.27 -14.95
CA ASP A 239 7.47 6.01 -16.08
C ASP A 239 6.70 5.02 -16.96
N PHE A 240 5.38 5.15 -17.01
CA PHE A 240 4.55 4.27 -17.83
C PHE A 240 4.59 4.71 -19.28
N LEU A 241 5.06 3.82 -20.16
CA LEU A 241 5.16 4.08 -21.61
C LEU A 241 3.79 4.06 -22.29
N SER A 242 2.84 3.26 -21.77
CA SER A 242 1.50 3.12 -22.35
C SER A 242 0.43 2.91 -21.30
N HIS A 243 -0.83 3.17 -21.67
CA HIS A 243 -1.99 2.84 -20.84
C HIS A 243 -2.01 1.35 -20.50
N ARG A 244 -1.74 0.48 -21.47
CA ARG A 244 -1.71 -0.98 -21.28
C ARG A 244 -0.69 -1.42 -20.24
N GLN A 245 0.50 -0.84 -20.26
CA GLN A 245 1.53 -1.12 -19.24
C GLN A 245 1.05 -0.70 -17.85
N ALA A 246 0.52 0.53 -17.72
CA ALA A 246 -0.03 1.04 -16.46
C ALA A 246 -1.17 0.15 -15.94
N GLN A 247 -2.10 -0.24 -16.81
CA GLN A 247 -3.22 -1.13 -16.46
C GLN A 247 -2.74 -2.47 -15.91
N THR A 248 -1.78 -3.11 -16.57
CA THR A 248 -1.22 -4.39 -16.13
C THR A 248 -0.55 -4.28 -14.76
N GLU A 249 0.24 -3.24 -14.54
CA GLU A 249 0.95 -3.04 -13.28
C GLU A 249 0.00 -2.70 -12.12
N ILE A 250 -1.03 -1.89 -12.39
CA ILE A 250 -2.06 -1.54 -11.40
C ILE A 250 -2.88 -2.79 -11.05
N PHE A 251 -3.30 -3.57 -12.05
CA PHE A 251 -3.99 -4.84 -11.84
C PHE A 251 -3.19 -5.76 -10.90
N ASN A 252 -1.92 -5.99 -11.22
CA ASN A 252 -1.03 -6.82 -10.41
C ASN A 252 -0.83 -6.24 -9.00
N TYR A 253 -0.80 -4.91 -8.89
CA TYR A 253 -0.70 -4.26 -7.59
C TYR A 253 -1.97 -4.49 -6.76
N LEU A 254 -3.15 -4.30 -7.33
CA LEU A 254 -4.42 -4.40 -6.62
C LEU A 254 -4.72 -5.85 -6.22
N GLU A 255 -4.69 -6.77 -7.18
CA GLU A 255 -5.17 -8.14 -6.99
C GLU A 255 -4.14 -9.04 -6.30
N SER A 256 -2.88 -8.96 -6.72
CA SER A 256 -1.86 -9.85 -6.20
C SER A 256 -1.17 -9.32 -4.95
N PHE A 257 -0.92 -8.01 -4.88
CA PHE A 257 -0.13 -7.44 -3.78
C PHE A 257 -0.99 -6.75 -2.74
N TYR A 258 -1.76 -5.70 -3.10
CA TYR A 258 -2.50 -4.90 -2.13
C TYR A 258 -3.52 -5.71 -1.34
N ASN A 259 -4.39 -6.45 -2.04
CA ASN A 259 -5.45 -7.21 -1.40
C ASN A 259 -4.95 -8.46 -0.67
N ARG A 260 -3.92 -9.16 -1.19
CA ARG A 260 -3.53 -10.50 -0.73
C ARG A 260 -2.23 -10.57 0.08
N GLN A 261 -1.31 -9.62 -0.10
CA GLN A 261 0.03 -9.71 0.51
C GLN A 261 0.37 -8.51 1.37
N ARG A 262 -0.13 -7.33 0.99
CA ARG A 262 0.28 -6.09 1.63
C ARG A 262 -0.19 -6.00 3.08
N SER A 263 0.78 -5.90 3.97
CA SER A 263 0.57 -5.75 5.41
C SER A 263 0.02 -4.36 5.77
N HIS A 264 -1.17 -4.29 6.38
CA HIS A 264 -1.84 -3.05 6.79
C HIS A 264 -1.78 -2.83 8.29
N SER A 265 -1.23 -1.69 8.74
CA SER A 265 -1.15 -1.37 10.16
C SER A 265 -2.52 -1.26 10.85
N ALA A 266 -3.54 -0.76 10.12
CA ALA A 266 -4.92 -0.68 10.62
C ALA A 266 -5.61 -2.04 10.77
N LEU A 267 -5.05 -3.10 10.17
CA LEU A 267 -5.56 -4.48 10.22
C LEU A 267 -4.61 -5.39 11.00
N SER A 268 -3.96 -4.89 12.03
CA SER A 268 -2.98 -5.64 12.81
C SER A 268 -1.89 -6.30 11.95
N PHE A 269 -1.47 -5.59 10.90
CA PHE A 269 -0.47 -6.04 9.92
C PHE A 269 -0.85 -7.29 9.13
N GLN A 270 -2.15 -7.53 8.94
CA GLN A 270 -2.67 -8.53 8.01
C GLN A 270 -2.91 -7.91 6.63
N SER A 271 -3.00 -8.75 5.59
CA SER A 271 -3.55 -8.30 4.31
C SER A 271 -5.07 -8.14 4.41
N PRO A 272 -5.71 -7.34 3.53
CA PRO A 272 -7.16 -7.23 3.49
C PRO A 272 -7.90 -8.58 3.41
N VAL A 273 -7.41 -9.48 2.56
CA VAL A 273 -8.00 -10.83 2.39
C VAL A 273 -7.81 -11.68 3.64
N ASP A 274 -6.60 -11.72 4.21
CA ASP A 274 -6.34 -12.50 5.43
C ASP A 274 -7.15 -11.98 6.62
N PHE A 275 -7.34 -10.65 6.67
CA PHE A 275 -8.17 -10.04 7.72
C PHE A 275 -9.63 -10.46 7.60
N GLU A 276 -10.21 -10.46 6.39
CA GLU A 276 -11.57 -10.96 6.18
C GLU A 276 -11.69 -12.45 6.55
N LEU A 277 -10.76 -13.29 6.11
CA LEU A 277 -10.80 -14.74 6.37
C LEU A 277 -10.71 -15.10 7.86
N LYS A 278 -10.08 -14.26 8.68
CA LYS A 278 -9.92 -14.53 10.11
C LYS A 278 -11.05 -13.99 10.98
N ASN A 279 -11.81 -13.02 10.47
CA ASN A 279 -12.82 -12.30 11.25
C ASN A 279 -14.24 -12.44 10.67
N ASN A 280 -14.44 -13.40 9.76
CA ASN A 280 -15.75 -13.82 9.23
C ASN A 280 -16.19 -15.13 9.84
#